data_afd6e37a303212467c3f4e354e21cbf4
#
_entry.id   afd6e37a303212467c3f4e354e21cbf4
#
_cell.length_a   1.000
_cell.length_b   1.000
_cell.length_c   1.000
_cell.angle_alpha   90.00
_cell.angle_beta   90.00
_cell.angle_gamma   90.00
#
_symmetry.space_group_name_H-M   'P 1'
#
loop_
_entity.id
_entity.type
_entity.pdbx_description
1 polymer ?
#
loop_
_entity_poly.entity_id
_entity_poly.type
_entity_poly.pdbx_seq_one_letter_code
_entity_poly.pdbx_strand_id
1 'polypeptide(L)'
;MSHPVYLSSSHLPRMPEGSRNEWRGFFGHGGELEANAFFPLFWRALFGEGDIRHARFIDSYDIDDEDSAIEREECLEDFGADAAYPYLVTDKASALTRLAARREAVVAAIGERYRPLYEGFEAWTAQGFADYILLRTEGLPDVADAEPWLRAEQASIDRLDDSSLIGNLMSDLSRHDSDPVWRLAGIGASSDNPWPTPELRRLFPDPRQRKPRKEGSAQPAEKLRSRPKSWIDPVLEWLAVALSAAATLGTYFSTRSMWLALLVFLCAAFALGFGIVKLRGPRS
;
A
#
# COMPACT_ATOMS: atom_id res chain seq x y z
N MET A 1 -3.87 0.61 10.91
CA MET A 1 -3.47 -0.32 9.83
C MET A 1 -3.61 0.42 8.51
N SER A 2 -2.71 0.19 7.57
CA SER A 2 -2.81 0.75 6.21
C SER A 2 -3.73 -0.18 5.40
N HIS A 3 -4.68 0.39 4.68
CA HIS A 3 -5.60 -0.37 3.82
C HIS A 3 -5.28 -0.01 2.37
N PRO A 4 -4.40 -0.75 1.70
CA PRO A 4 -4.04 -0.49 0.33
C PRO A 4 -5.20 -0.79 -0.62
N VAL A 5 -5.32 0.05 -1.64
CA VAL A 5 -6.25 -0.11 -2.76
C VAL A 5 -5.40 -0.16 -4.02
N TYR A 6 -5.68 -1.10 -4.90
CA TYR A 6 -4.86 -1.32 -6.09
C TYR A 6 -5.65 -1.12 -7.38
N LEU A 7 -5.05 -0.41 -8.31
CA LEU A 7 -5.48 -0.39 -9.71
C LEU A 7 -4.56 -1.33 -10.49
N SER A 8 -5.06 -2.49 -10.85
CA SER A 8 -4.28 -3.59 -11.42
C SER A 8 -4.63 -3.86 -12.87
N SER A 9 -3.63 -4.24 -13.65
CA SER A 9 -3.77 -4.73 -15.02
C SER A 9 -4.00 -6.24 -15.02
N SER A 10 -4.89 -6.74 -15.91
CA SER A 10 -5.15 -8.16 -16.04
C SER A 10 -5.56 -8.55 -17.47
N HIS A 11 -5.34 -9.82 -17.83
CA HIS A 11 -5.98 -10.44 -18.99
C HIS A 11 -7.34 -11.08 -18.64
N LEU A 12 -7.68 -11.18 -17.35
CA LEU A 12 -8.97 -11.69 -16.88
C LEU A 12 -9.97 -10.53 -16.72
N PRO A 13 -11.23 -10.70 -17.19
CA PRO A 13 -12.30 -9.71 -17.02
C PRO A 13 -12.90 -9.73 -15.60
N ARG A 14 -12.23 -10.35 -14.63
CA ARG A 14 -12.70 -10.58 -13.26
C ARG A 14 -11.53 -10.83 -12.31
N MET A 15 -11.82 -10.83 -11.02
CA MET A 15 -10.89 -11.35 -10.01
C MET A 15 -10.72 -12.87 -10.18
N PRO A 16 -9.56 -13.44 -9.83
CA PRO A 16 -9.37 -14.89 -9.79
C PRO A 16 -10.31 -15.57 -8.81
N GLU A 17 -10.59 -16.85 -9.06
CA GLU A 17 -11.53 -17.66 -8.28
C GLU A 17 -10.84 -18.79 -7.48
N GLY A 18 -9.76 -18.48 -6.77
CA GLY A 18 -9.08 -19.39 -5.86
C GLY A 18 -8.13 -20.40 -6.53
N SER A 19 -7.98 -20.38 -7.85
CA SER A 19 -7.03 -21.23 -8.55
C SER A 19 -5.62 -20.63 -8.55
N ARG A 20 -4.62 -21.42 -8.15
CA ARG A 20 -3.21 -21.00 -8.19
C ARG A 20 -2.77 -20.48 -9.56
N ASN A 21 -3.24 -21.14 -10.61
CA ASN A 21 -2.90 -20.76 -11.97
C ASN A 21 -3.53 -19.41 -12.36
N GLU A 22 -4.75 -19.15 -11.93
CA GLU A 22 -5.41 -17.87 -12.15
C GLU A 22 -4.70 -16.74 -11.40
N TRP A 23 -4.36 -16.93 -10.13
CA TRP A 23 -3.63 -15.93 -9.35
C TRP A 23 -2.25 -15.64 -9.92
N ARG A 24 -1.51 -16.66 -10.36
CA ARG A 24 -0.23 -16.48 -11.07
C ARG A 24 -0.39 -15.78 -12.40
N GLY A 25 -1.46 -16.08 -13.12
CA GLY A 25 -1.78 -15.43 -14.40
C GLY A 25 -2.35 -14.03 -14.22
N PHE A 26 -2.85 -13.68 -13.03
CA PHE A 26 -3.41 -12.37 -12.74
C PHE A 26 -2.31 -11.32 -12.50
N PHE A 27 -1.28 -11.65 -11.73
CA PHE A 27 -0.17 -10.75 -11.45
C PHE A 27 0.85 -10.71 -12.58
N GLY A 28 1.52 -9.56 -12.75
CA GLY A 28 2.65 -9.41 -13.68
C GLY A 28 2.26 -9.09 -15.14
N HIS A 29 1.00 -8.79 -15.41
CA HIS A 29 0.51 -8.43 -16.74
C HIS A 29 0.39 -6.92 -16.98
N GLY A 30 1.41 -6.17 -16.62
CA GLY A 30 1.44 -4.73 -16.87
C GLY A 30 1.51 -3.90 -15.59
N GLY A 31 0.93 -2.70 -15.66
CA GLY A 31 1.01 -1.74 -14.57
C GLY A 31 0.15 -2.10 -13.37
N GLU A 32 0.66 -1.77 -12.19
CA GLU A 32 -0.12 -1.73 -10.95
C GLU A 32 0.14 -0.41 -10.24
N LEU A 33 -0.92 0.22 -9.76
CA LEU A 33 -0.86 1.43 -8.95
C LEU A 33 -1.48 1.18 -7.59
N GLU A 34 -0.90 1.82 -6.58
CA GLU A 34 -1.34 1.73 -5.18
C GLU A 34 -1.82 3.09 -4.69
N ALA A 35 -2.86 3.06 -3.85
CA ALA A 35 -3.27 4.14 -2.97
C ALA A 35 -3.63 3.58 -1.60
N ASN A 36 -3.60 4.40 -0.54
CA ASN A 36 -3.88 3.95 0.83
C ASN A 36 -5.16 4.59 1.35
N ALA A 37 -6.18 3.78 1.58
CA ALA A 37 -7.46 4.15 2.21
C ALA A 37 -8.22 5.27 1.47
N PHE A 38 -7.96 5.48 0.19
CA PHE A 38 -8.72 6.41 -0.65
C PHE A 38 -8.72 5.97 -2.11
N PHE A 39 -9.68 6.52 -2.87
CA PHE A 39 -9.87 6.24 -4.28
C PHE A 39 -9.41 7.47 -5.10
N PRO A 40 -8.22 7.40 -5.75
CA PRO A 40 -7.69 8.52 -6.53
C PRO A 40 -8.65 9.02 -7.60
N LEU A 41 -8.66 10.34 -7.84
CA LEU A 41 -9.62 10.96 -8.74
C LEU A 41 -9.54 10.42 -10.19
N PHE A 42 -8.31 10.18 -10.69
CA PHE A 42 -8.15 9.69 -12.06
C PHE A 42 -8.60 8.23 -12.22
N TRP A 43 -8.53 7.44 -11.15
CA TRP A 43 -9.06 6.07 -11.20
C TRP A 43 -10.58 6.06 -11.34
N ARG A 44 -11.28 7.00 -10.70
CA ARG A 44 -12.74 7.14 -10.86
C ARG A 44 -13.13 7.42 -12.32
N ALA A 45 -12.26 8.13 -13.06
CA ALA A 45 -12.51 8.46 -14.46
C ALA A 45 -12.43 7.25 -15.41
N LEU A 46 -11.81 6.13 -15.00
CA LEU A 46 -11.70 4.91 -15.79
C LEU A 46 -13.02 4.13 -15.88
N PHE A 47 -13.83 4.15 -14.82
CA PHE A 47 -14.94 3.24 -14.62
C PHE A 47 -16.30 3.89 -14.91
N GLY A 48 -17.30 3.06 -15.19
CA GLY A 48 -18.71 3.40 -15.31
C GLY A 48 -19.56 2.62 -14.31
N GLU A 49 -20.84 3.00 -14.20
CA GLU A 49 -21.77 2.42 -13.24
C GLU A 49 -21.93 0.90 -13.40
N GLY A 50 -21.83 0.37 -14.63
CA GLY A 50 -21.97 -1.03 -14.93
C GLY A 50 -20.73 -1.91 -14.67
N ASP A 51 -19.64 -1.31 -14.19
CA ASP A 51 -18.34 -2.00 -14.03
C ASP A 51 -18.17 -2.68 -12.66
N ILE A 52 -19.15 -2.56 -11.76
CA ILE A 52 -19.10 -3.21 -10.43
C ILE A 52 -19.33 -4.70 -10.59
N ARG A 53 -18.47 -5.48 -9.95
CA ARG A 53 -18.53 -6.93 -9.82
C ARG A 53 -18.28 -7.31 -8.36
N HIS A 54 -18.50 -8.58 -8.03
CA HIS A 54 -18.25 -9.12 -6.69
C HIS A 54 -17.27 -10.28 -6.78
N ALA A 55 -16.35 -10.32 -5.82
CA ALA A 55 -15.45 -11.45 -5.58
C ALA A 55 -15.66 -11.95 -4.15
N ARG A 56 -15.49 -13.26 -3.93
CA ARG A 56 -15.59 -13.85 -2.60
C ARG A 56 -14.24 -13.72 -1.90
N PHE A 57 -14.26 -13.46 -0.61
CA PHE A 57 -13.02 -13.41 0.20
C PHE A 57 -12.26 -14.73 0.14
N ILE A 58 -12.99 -15.85 0.15
CA ILE A 58 -12.39 -17.18 0.10
C ILE A 58 -11.57 -17.45 -1.16
N ASP A 59 -11.88 -16.78 -2.26
CA ASP A 59 -11.18 -16.93 -3.54
C ASP A 59 -9.80 -16.23 -3.56
N SER A 60 -9.48 -15.45 -2.54
CA SER A 60 -8.15 -14.85 -2.36
C SER A 60 -7.09 -15.88 -1.96
N TYR A 61 -7.52 -17.05 -1.45
CA TYR A 61 -6.62 -18.10 -0.99
C TYR A 61 -6.47 -19.21 -2.03
N ASP A 62 -5.23 -19.63 -2.26
CA ASP A 62 -4.91 -20.71 -3.19
C ASP A 62 -5.38 -22.04 -2.63
N ILE A 63 -6.35 -22.67 -3.31
CA ILE A 63 -6.91 -23.97 -2.91
C ILE A 63 -5.93 -25.13 -3.05
N ASP A 64 -4.88 -24.96 -3.84
CA ASP A 64 -3.86 -25.97 -4.15
C ASP A 64 -2.60 -25.80 -3.27
N ASP A 65 -2.58 -24.82 -2.36
CA ASP A 65 -1.45 -24.50 -1.49
C ASP A 65 -1.75 -24.92 -0.05
N GLU A 66 -0.93 -25.82 0.49
CA GLU A 66 -1.06 -26.30 1.87
C GLU A 66 -0.84 -25.19 2.91
N ASP A 67 0.03 -24.22 2.61
CA ASP A 67 0.31 -23.10 3.50
C ASP A 67 -0.88 -22.13 3.59
N SER A 68 -1.64 -21.99 2.51
CA SER A 68 -2.86 -21.16 2.47
C SER A 68 -4.08 -21.85 3.10
N ALA A 69 -4.00 -23.15 3.42
CA ALA A 69 -5.14 -23.90 3.93
C ALA A 69 -5.64 -23.40 5.28
N ILE A 70 -4.73 -22.98 6.17
CA ILE A 70 -5.07 -22.45 7.50
C ILE A 70 -5.76 -21.09 7.35
N GLU A 71 -5.19 -20.19 6.56
CA GLU A 71 -5.74 -18.86 6.34
C GLU A 71 -7.12 -18.94 5.66
N ARG A 72 -7.29 -19.92 4.78
CA ARG A 72 -8.57 -20.19 4.13
C ARG A 72 -9.62 -20.70 5.11
N GLU A 73 -9.24 -21.58 6.06
CA GLU A 73 -10.13 -22.07 7.11
C GLU A 73 -10.55 -20.91 8.05
N GLU A 74 -9.62 -20.07 8.47
CA GLU A 74 -9.90 -18.85 9.24
C GLU A 74 -10.86 -17.92 8.49
N CYS A 75 -10.64 -17.69 7.19
CA CYS A 75 -11.53 -16.89 6.36
C CYS A 75 -12.96 -17.48 6.29
N LEU A 76 -13.07 -18.81 6.20
CA LEU A 76 -14.36 -19.49 6.22
C LEU A 76 -15.09 -19.37 7.56
N GLU A 77 -14.34 -19.42 8.67
CA GLU A 77 -14.90 -19.25 10.01
C GLU A 77 -15.35 -17.80 10.25
N ASP A 78 -14.55 -16.83 9.83
CA ASP A 78 -14.80 -15.41 10.08
C ASP A 78 -15.89 -14.82 9.17
N PHE A 79 -15.89 -15.18 7.91
CA PHE A 79 -16.74 -14.56 6.88
C PHE A 79 -17.76 -15.51 6.25
N GLY A 80 -17.51 -16.80 6.26
CA GLY A 80 -18.30 -17.79 5.53
C GLY A 80 -17.92 -17.91 4.05
N ALA A 81 -18.41 -18.96 3.41
CA ALA A 81 -18.03 -19.28 2.02
C ALA A 81 -18.57 -18.29 0.97
N ASP A 82 -19.68 -17.63 1.27
CA ASP A 82 -20.41 -16.75 0.34
C ASP A 82 -20.15 -15.27 0.57
N ALA A 83 -19.36 -14.91 1.60
CA ALA A 83 -19.03 -13.52 1.86
C ALA A 83 -18.22 -12.94 0.69
N ALA A 84 -18.68 -11.81 0.17
CA ALA A 84 -18.15 -11.19 -1.02
C ALA A 84 -17.92 -9.69 -0.80
N TYR A 85 -16.99 -9.12 -1.57
CA TYR A 85 -16.71 -7.71 -1.61
C TYR A 85 -16.86 -7.16 -3.04
N PRO A 86 -17.33 -5.91 -3.21
CA PRO A 86 -17.43 -5.29 -4.51
C PRO A 86 -16.06 -4.84 -5.02
N TYR A 87 -15.84 -4.94 -6.32
CA TYR A 87 -14.69 -4.36 -7.01
C TYR A 87 -15.13 -3.80 -8.36
N LEU A 88 -14.24 -3.03 -9.04
CA LEU A 88 -14.52 -2.51 -10.37
C LEU A 88 -13.65 -3.24 -11.39
N VAL A 89 -14.24 -3.58 -12.54
CA VAL A 89 -13.51 -4.08 -13.70
C VAL A 89 -14.08 -3.52 -14.99
N THR A 90 -13.19 -3.08 -15.87
CA THR A 90 -13.55 -2.59 -17.20
C THR A 90 -12.52 -3.03 -18.22
N ASP A 91 -12.91 -3.14 -19.50
CA ASP A 91 -11.95 -3.30 -20.58
C ASP A 91 -11.16 -2.01 -20.83
N LYS A 92 -9.91 -2.16 -21.25
CA LYS A 92 -9.00 -1.03 -21.45
C LYS A 92 -9.51 0.00 -22.47
N ALA A 93 -10.16 -0.45 -23.53
CA ALA A 93 -10.65 0.46 -24.58
C ALA A 93 -11.77 1.37 -24.04
N SER A 94 -12.71 0.80 -23.27
CA SER A 94 -13.77 1.56 -22.60
C SER A 94 -13.19 2.52 -21.55
N ALA A 95 -12.20 2.08 -20.76
CA ALA A 95 -11.52 2.92 -19.79
C ALA A 95 -10.86 4.15 -20.43
N LEU A 96 -10.10 3.95 -21.51
CA LEU A 96 -9.43 5.04 -22.23
C LEU A 96 -10.44 5.99 -22.89
N THR A 97 -11.54 5.46 -23.42
CA THR A 97 -12.63 6.29 -23.98
C THR A 97 -13.22 7.20 -22.90
N ARG A 98 -13.47 6.67 -21.70
CA ARG A 98 -14.00 7.46 -20.56
C ARG A 98 -12.98 8.49 -20.07
N LEU A 99 -11.69 8.11 -19.95
CA LEU A 99 -10.64 9.06 -19.58
C LEU A 99 -10.61 10.25 -20.56
N ALA A 100 -10.59 9.97 -21.86
CA ALA A 100 -10.58 11.02 -22.87
C ALA A 100 -11.84 11.91 -22.80
N ALA A 101 -13.01 11.31 -22.62
CA ALA A 101 -14.28 12.04 -22.53
C ALA A 101 -14.37 12.94 -21.28
N ARG A 102 -13.80 12.51 -20.15
CA ARG A 102 -13.86 13.22 -18.86
C ARG A 102 -12.71 14.22 -18.66
N ARG A 103 -11.70 14.22 -19.54
CA ARG A 103 -10.47 15.03 -19.37
C ARG A 103 -10.76 16.49 -19.09
N GLU A 104 -11.54 17.15 -19.95
CA GLU A 104 -11.77 18.57 -19.83
C GLU A 104 -12.52 18.95 -18.54
N ALA A 105 -13.50 18.14 -18.14
CA ALA A 105 -14.24 18.36 -16.91
C ALA A 105 -13.36 18.16 -15.66
N VAL A 106 -12.55 17.10 -15.65
CA VAL A 106 -11.63 16.83 -14.53
C VAL A 106 -10.58 17.94 -14.44
N VAL A 107 -9.93 18.29 -15.55
CA VAL A 107 -8.90 19.34 -15.56
C VAL A 107 -9.47 20.70 -15.16
N ALA A 108 -10.67 21.05 -15.63
CA ALA A 108 -11.33 22.27 -15.21
C ALA A 108 -11.59 22.31 -13.69
N ALA A 109 -11.98 21.17 -13.10
CA ALA A 109 -12.27 21.08 -11.68
C ALA A 109 -11.02 21.19 -10.79
N ILE A 110 -9.90 20.55 -11.17
CA ILE A 110 -8.67 20.54 -10.36
C ILE A 110 -7.65 21.62 -10.74
N GLY A 111 -7.81 22.22 -11.95
CA GLY A 111 -6.98 23.29 -12.48
C GLY A 111 -6.00 22.84 -13.57
N GLU A 112 -5.78 23.72 -14.55
CA GLU A 112 -4.97 23.50 -15.76
C GLU A 112 -3.53 23.03 -15.45
N ARG A 113 -2.98 23.39 -14.31
CA ARG A 113 -1.64 22.94 -13.91
C ARG A 113 -1.49 21.43 -13.82
N TYR A 114 -2.59 20.68 -13.64
CA TYR A 114 -2.59 19.23 -13.55
C TYR A 114 -2.90 18.53 -14.87
N ARG A 115 -3.16 19.25 -15.96
CA ARG A 115 -3.37 18.67 -17.29
C ARG A 115 -2.25 17.72 -17.72
N PRO A 116 -0.95 18.08 -17.58
CA PRO A 116 0.13 17.16 -17.96
C PRO A 116 0.12 15.86 -17.15
N LEU A 117 -0.34 15.90 -15.89
CA LEU A 117 -0.44 14.70 -15.04
C LEU A 117 -1.59 13.80 -15.52
N TYR A 118 -2.74 14.38 -15.88
CA TYR A 118 -3.88 13.63 -16.41
C TYR A 118 -3.55 12.96 -17.75
N GLU A 119 -3.00 13.72 -18.68
CA GLU A 119 -2.60 13.22 -20.01
C GLU A 119 -1.48 12.15 -19.89
N GLY A 120 -0.56 12.36 -18.98
CA GLY A 120 0.47 11.35 -18.67
C GLY A 120 -0.12 10.06 -18.09
N PHE A 121 -1.13 10.17 -17.22
CA PHE A 121 -1.84 9.00 -16.68
C PHE A 121 -2.60 8.25 -17.78
N GLU A 122 -3.29 8.96 -18.68
CA GLU A 122 -3.97 8.37 -19.82
C GLU A 122 -3.00 7.62 -20.75
N ALA A 123 -1.88 8.27 -21.11
CA ALA A 123 -0.85 7.66 -21.95
C ALA A 123 -0.20 6.43 -21.28
N TRP A 124 0.10 6.53 -19.98
CA TRP A 124 0.66 5.43 -19.20
C TRP A 124 -0.31 4.25 -19.10
N THR A 125 -1.60 4.51 -18.86
CA THR A 125 -2.66 3.50 -18.84
C THR A 125 -2.77 2.79 -20.19
N ALA A 126 -2.71 3.54 -21.30
CA ALA A 126 -2.78 2.98 -22.65
C ALA A 126 -1.61 2.01 -22.94
N GLN A 127 -0.43 2.30 -22.43
CA GLN A 127 0.79 1.52 -22.68
C GLN A 127 1.00 0.41 -21.66
N GLY A 128 0.70 0.68 -20.37
CA GLY A 128 1.09 -0.16 -19.25
C GLY A 128 0.05 -1.18 -18.82
N PHE A 129 -1.23 -1.03 -19.22
CA PHE A 129 -2.27 -1.99 -18.87
C PHE A 129 -2.52 -3.00 -20.00
N ALA A 130 -2.87 -4.24 -19.63
CA ALA A 130 -3.30 -5.30 -20.52
C ALA A 130 -4.74 -5.09 -21.00
N ASP A 131 -5.53 -6.17 -21.14
CA ASP A 131 -6.87 -6.12 -21.72
C ASP A 131 -7.92 -5.51 -20.78
N TYR A 132 -7.75 -5.71 -19.47
CA TYR A 132 -8.66 -5.28 -18.42
C TYR A 132 -7.96 -4.47 -17.33
N ILE A 133 -8.71 -3.57 -16.73
CA ILE A 133 -8.30 -2.73 -15.60
C ILE A 133 -9.23 -3.02 -14.44
N LEU A 134 -8.66 -3.39 -13.30
CA LEU A 134 -9.40 -3.72 -12.08
C LEU A 134 -9.04 -2.74 -10.96
N LEU A 135 -10.06 -2.28 -10.23
CA LEU A 135 -9.87 -1.66 -8.92
C LEU A 135 -10.16 -2.69 -7.85
N ARG A 136 -9.11 -3.13 -7.16
CA ARG A 136 -9.21 -4.08 -6.05
C ARG A 136 -9.45 -3.33 -4.75
N THR A 137 -10.50 -3.72 -4.03
CA THR A 137 -10.99 -3.01 -2.84
C THR A 137 -10.95 -3.85 -1.56
N GLU A 138 -10.43 -5.07 -1.63
CA GLU A 138 -10.36 -5.99 -0.49
C GLU A 138 -9.61 -5.40 0.72
N GLY A 139 -8.74 -4.44 0.49
CA GLY A 139 -8.03 -3.71 1.54
C GLY A 139 -8.84 -2.56 2.18
N LEU A 140 -10.04 -2.28 1.72
CA LEU A 140 -10.91 -1.29 2.36
C LEU A 140 -11.57 -1.91 3.58
N PRO A 141 -11.60 -1.21 4.72
CA PRO A 141 -12.20 -1.74 5.94
C PRO A 141 -13.69 -1.98 5.79
N ASP A 142 -14.22 -2.84 6.66
CA ASP A 142 -15.62 -3.16 6.86
C ASP A 142 -16.56 -1.97 6.68
N VAL A 143 -17.00 -1.79 5.46
CA VAL A 143 -18.12 -0.90 5.20
C VAL A 143 -19.32 -1.82 5.07
N ALA A 144 -20.22 -1.78 6.03
CA ALA A 144 -21.45 -2.58 6.00
C ALA A 144 -22.22 -2.39 4.68
N ASP A 145 -21.93 -1.31 3.95
CA ASP A 145 -22.50 -0.94 2.65
C ASP A 145 -21.40 -0.68 1.62
N ALA A 146 -20.45 -1.62 1.44
CA ALA A 146 -19.29 -1.45 0.55
C ALA A 146 -19.68 -1.13 -0.90
N GLU A 147 -20.70 -1.78 -1.44
CA GLU A 147 -21.16 -1.51 -2.81
C GLU A 147 -21.82 -0.13 -2.97
N PRO A 148 -22.77 0.31 -2.14
CA PRO A 148 -23.29 1.67 -2.17
C PRO A 148 -22.19 2.74 -2.05
N TRP A 149 -21.21 2.51 -1.17
CA TRP A 149 -20.06 3.40 -1.06
C TRP A 149 -19.25 3.45 -2.36
N LEU A 150 -18.89 2.30 -2.93
CA LEU A 150 -18.12 2.22 -4.17
C LEU A 150 -18.86 2.87 -5.35
N ARG A 151 -20.20 2.70 -5.42
CA ARG A 151 -21.05 3.39 -6.41
C ARG A 151 -21.01 4.91 -6.22
N ALA A 152 -21.10 5.39 -4.99
CA ALA A 152 -21.04 6.82 -4.69
C ALA A 152 -19.69 7.42 -5.06
N GLU A 153 -18.60 6.72 -4.72
CA GLU A 153 -17.24 7.12 -5.08
C GLU A 153 -17.04 7.17 -6.60
N GLN A 154 -17.49 6.16 -7.31
CA GLN A 154 -17.41 6.12 -8.77
C GLN A 154 -18.27 7.20 -9.41
N ALA A 155 -19.52 7.36 -8.99
CA ALA A 155 -20.44 8.38 -9.53
C ALA A 155 -20.01 9.82 -9.22
N SER A 156 -19.11 10.03 -8.27
CA SER A 156 -18.60 11.37 -7.92
C SER A 156 -17.84 12.03 -9.07
N ILE A 157 -17.30 11.25 -10.01
CA ILE A 157 -16.59 11.78 -11.19
C ILE A 157 -17.52 12.54 -12.16
N ASP A 158 -18.80 12.21 -12.15
CA ASP A 158 -19.79 12.85 -13.01
C ASP A 158 -20.48 14.05 -12.30
N ARG A 159 -20.06 14.38 -11.07
CA ARG A 159 -20.53 15.48 -10.22
C ARG A 159 -19.37 16.31 -9.66
N LEU A 160 -18.43 16.66 -10.52
CA LEU A 160 -17.22 17.43 -10.16
C LEU A 160 -17.51 18.88 -9.74
N ASP A 161 -18.70 19.37 -10.00
CA ASP A 161 -19.24 20.63 -9.48
C ASP A 161 -19.67 20.55 -8.00
N ASP A 162 -19.84 19.34 -7.45
CA ASP A 162 -20.01 19.16 -6.01
C ASP A 162 -18.72 19.61 -5.30
N SER A 163 -18.83 20.77 -4.65
CA SER A 163 -17.68 21.48 -4.06
C SER A 163 -16.97 20.70 -2.95
N SER A 164 -17.61 19.67 -2.37
CA SER A 164 -17.04 18.94 -1.24
C SER A 164 -15.88 18.03 -1.63
N LEU A 165 -16.03 17.20 -2.67
CA LEU A 165 -14.97 16.30 -3.13
C LEU A 165 -13.74 17.07 -3.62
N ILE A 166 -13.98 17.99 -4.57
CA ILE A 166 -12.88 18.78 -5.15
C ILE A 166 -12.29 19.73 -4.13
N GLY A 167 -13.11 20.36 -3.28
CA GLY A 167 -12.67 21.24 -2.20
C GLY A 167 -11.73 20.50 -1.21
N ASN A 168 -12.08 19.30 -0.78
CA ASN A 168 -11.25 18.48 0.09
C ASN A 168 -9.94 18.09 -0.59
N LEU A 169 -10.01 17.60 -1.85
CA LEU A 169 -8.85 17.23 -2.64
C LEU A 169 -7.89 18.41 -2.83
N MET A 170 -8.40 19.59 -3.20
CA MET A 170 -7.59 20.78 -3.40
C MET A 170 -7.03 21.34 -2.10
N SER A 171 -7.74 21.17 -0.99
CA SER A 171 -7.23 21.48 0.34
C SER A 171 -6.05 20.58 0.70
N ASP A 172 -6.15 19.27 0.46
CA ASP A 172 -5.06 18.32 0.71
C ASP A 172 -3.81 18.67 -0.12
N LEU A 173 -4.00 19.02 -1.39
CA LEU A 173 -2.91 19.36 -2.29
C LEU A 173 -2.24 20.71 -1.96
N SER A 174 -2.98 21.65 -1.36
CA SER A 174 -2.49 23.01 -1.11
C SER A 174 -2.06 23.24 0.34
N ARG A 175 -2.78 22.68 1.30
CA ARG A 175 -2.57 22.95 2.74
C ARG A 175 -1.72 21.88 3.44
N HIS A 176 -1.79 20.65 2.95
CA HIS A 176 -1.13 19.51 3.60
C HIS A 176 0.13 19.05 2.88
N ASP A 177 0.59 19.79 1.87
CA ASP A 177 1.76 19.42 1.06
C ASP A 177 1.71 17.95 0.61
N SER A 178 0.54 17.50 0.20
CA SER A 178 0.37 16.14 -0.29
C SER A 178 0.99 15.98 -1.68
N ASP A 179 1.57 14.81 -1.95
CA ASP A 179 2.09 14.48 -3.27
C ASP A 179 0.93 14.47 -4.29
N PRO A 180 0.93 15.37 -5.29
CA PRO A 180 -0.15 15.45 -6.27
C PRO A 180 -0.31 14.18 -7.08
N VAL A 181 0.79 13.51 -7.42
CA VAL A 181 0.75 12.26 -8.19
C VAL A 181 0.02 11.20 -7.39
N TRP A 182 0.43 11.01 -6.14
CA TRP A 182 -0.19 10.02 -5.26
C TRP A 182 -1.68 10.29 -5.04
N ARG A 183 -2.07 11.55 -4.77
CA ARG A 183 -3.48 11.91 -4.48
C ARG A 183 -4.38 11.83 -5.70
N LEU A 184 -3.88 12.15 -6.90
CA LEU A 184 -4.68 12.20 -8.12
C LEU A 184 -4.67 10.88 -8.88
N ALA A 185 -3.55 10.16 -8.89
CA ALA A 185 -3.31 9.02 -9.78
C ALA A 185 -2.77 7.75 -9.10
N GLY A 186 -2.45 7.78 -7.79
CA GLY A 186 -1.73 6.67 -7.15
C GLY A 186 -0.25 6.62 -7.56
N ILE A 187 0.47 5.63 -7.01
CA ILE A 187 1.90 5.40 -7.30
C ILE A 187 2.10 3.96 -7.74
N GLY A 188 2.88 3.76 -8.80
CA GLY A 188 3.26 2.43 -9.29
C GLY A 188 4.65 2.03 -8.86
N ALA A 189 4.83 0.73 -8.61
CA ALA A 189 6.10 0.14 -8.18
C ALA A 189 6.86 -0.61 -9.30
N SER A 190 6.30 -0.70 -10.53
CA SER A 190 6.93 -1.46 -11.62
C SER A 190 8.22 -0.81 -12.09
N SER A 191 9.30 -1.60 -12.20
CA SER A 191 10.59 -1.15 -12.74
C SER A 191 10.56 -0.93 -14.24
N ASP A 192 9.74 -1.68 -14.95
CA ASP A 192 9.72 -1.70 -16.42
C ASP A 192 8.87 -0.58 -17.01
N ASN A 193 7.86 -0.13 -16.28
CA ASN A 193 7.01 0.99 -16.66
C ASN A 193 6.71 1.87 -15.44
N PRO A 194 7.67 2.68 -14.99
CA PRO A 194 7.55 3.44 -13.75
C PRO A 194 6.45 4.51 -13.86
N TRP A 195 5.64 4.58 -12.80
CA TRP A 195 4.69 5.68 -12.61
C TRP A 195 4.93 6.39 -11.28
N PRO A 196 5.01 7.72 -11.26
CA PRO A 196 5.03 8.62 -12.43
C PRO A 196 6.33 8.49 -13.24
N THR A 197 6.26 8.90 -14.51
CA THR A 197 7.47 9.01 -15.32
C THR A 197 8.43 10.03 -14.72
N PRO A 198 9.75 9.96 -15.00
CA PRO A 198 10.72 10.94 -14.50
C PRO A 198 10.39 12.38 -14.88
N GLU A 199 9.81 12.61 -16.05
CA GLU A 199 9.37 13.93 -16.53
C GLU A 199 8.22 14.46 -15.67
N LEU A 200 7.20 13.64 -15.42
CA LEU A 200 6.06 14.00 -14.57
C LEU A 200 6.52 14.24 -13.13
N ARG A 201 7.45 13.44 -12.61
CA ARG A 201 7.99 13.64 -11.27
C ARG A 201 8.80 14.95 -11.13
N ARG A 202 9.41 15.44 -12.21
CA ARG A 202 10.05 16.77 -12.22
C ARG A 202 9.02 17.90 -12.20
N LEU A 203 7.89 17.73 -12.91
CA LEU A 203 6.80 18.72 -12.93
C LEU A 203 6.01 18.72 -11.61
N PHE A 204 5.82 17.55 -11.04
CA PHE A 204 5.06 17.30 -9.79
C PHE A 204 5.96 16.61 -8.76
N PRO A 205 6.94 17.32 -8.20
CA PRO A 205 7.85 16.75 -7.21
C PRO A 205 7.10 16.45 -5.91
N ASP A 206 7.47 15.36 -5.24
CA ASP A 206 6.95 15.02 -3.92
C ASP A 206 7.36 16.10 -2.90
N PRO A 207 6.40 16.81 -2.30
CA PRO A 207 6.70 17.86 -1.33
C PRO A 207 7.51 17.36 -0.12
N ARG A 208 7.35 16.08 0.25
CA ARG A 208 8.07 15.45 1.37
C ARG A 208 9.57 15.35 1.11
N GLN A 209 9.96 15.25 -0.16
CA GLN A 209 11.37 15.23 -0.56
C GLN A 209 11.97 16.64 -0.64
N ARG A 210 11.12 17.69 -0.69
CA ARG A 210 11.54 19.09 -0.72
C ARG A 210 11.92 19.67 0.65
N LYS A 211 11.65 18.98 1.76
CA LYS A 211 12.15 19.49 3.05
C LYS A 211 13.66 19.62 2.89
N PRO A 212 14.20 20.85 2.89
CA PRO A 212 15.63 21.01 2.83
C PRO A 212 16.17 20.17 3.98
N ARG A 213 17.06 19.23 3.67
CA ARG A 213 18.04 18.79 4.66
C ARG A 213 18.42 20.08 5.36
N LYS A 214 17.99 20.26 6.63
CA LYS A 214 18.38 21.42 7.41
C LYS A 214 19.87 21.55 7.13
N GLU A 215 20.27 22.57 6.38
CA GLU A 215 21.62 23.07 6.40
C GLU A 215 21.82 23.58 7.83
N GLY A 216 21.86 22.61 8.74
CA GLY A 216 22.42 22.85 10.04
C GLY A 216 23.84 23.24 9.78
N SER A 217 24.08 24.53 10.00
CA SER A 217 25.41 25.10 10.21
C SER A 217 26.50 24.25 9.56
N ALA A 218 27.15 24.80 8.53
CA ALA A 218 28.41 24.28 8.03
C ALA A 218 29.41 24.22 9.20
N GLN A 219 29.29 23.24 10.04
CA GLN A 219 30.44 22.72 10.74
C GLN A 219 31.28 22.06 9.65
N PRO A 220 32.55 22.48 9.52
CA PRO A 220 33.45 21.87 8.56
C PRO A 220 33.32 20.37 8.76
N ALA A 221 33.17 19.66 7.65
CA ALA A 221 33.01 18.21 7.62
C ALA A 221 34.22 17.56 8.30
N GLU A 222 34.17 17.54 9.61
CA GLU A 222 34.92 16.61 10.42
C GLU A 222 34.33 15.28 9.99
N LYS A 223 35.07 14.59 9.11
CA LYS A 223 34.76 13.23 8.69
C LYS A 223 34.33 12.50 9.94
N LEU A 224 33.00 12.32 10.13
CA LEU A 224 32.47 11.31 11.03
C LEU A 224 33.13 10.01 10.58
N ARG A 225 34.29 9.72 11.17
CA ARG A 225 34.89 8.41 11.14
C ARG A 225 33.77 7.50 11.61
N SER A 226 33.18 6.78 10.65
CA SER A 226 32.36 5.64 10.96
C SER A 226 33.19 4.81 11.94
N ARG A 227 32.78 4.83 13.22
CA ARG A 227 33.41 4.01 14.23
C ARG A 227 33.40 2.59 13.63
N PRO A 228 34.55 1.94 13.48
CA PRO A 228 34.57 0.60 12.95
C PRO A 228 33.58 -0.20 13.79
N LYS A 229 32.65 -0.88 13.13
CA LYS A 229 31.65 -1.76 13.79
C LYS A 229 32.46 -2.70 14.66
N SER A 230 32.48 -2.45 15.96
CA SER A 230 33.30 -3.24 16.87
C SER A 230 32.80 -4.68 16.76
N TRP A 231 33.72 -5.62 16.53
CA TRP A 231 33.40 -7.04 16.52
C TRP A 231 32.80 -7.50 17.86
N ILE A 232 32.91 -6.67 18.89
CA ILE A 232 32.33 -6.87 20.24
C ILE A 232 30.80 -6.71 20.22
N ASP A 233 30.21 -5.89 19.32
CA ASP A 233 28.76 -5.67 19.27
C ASP A 233 27.96 -6.96 18.97
N PRO A 234 28.29 -7.76 17.94
CA PRO A 234 27.61 -9.03 17.73
C PRO A 234 27.91 -10.06 18.84
N VAL A 235 29.09 -10.03 19.43
CA VAL A 235 29.42 -10.95 20.54
C VAL A 235 28.59 -10.65 21.77
N LEU A 236 28.37 -9.38 22.12
CA LEU A 236 27.50 -8.96 23.23
C LEU A 236 26.04 -9.34 22.99
N GLU A 237 25.55 -9.20 21.77
CA GLU A 237 24.18 -9.60 21.40
C GLU A 237 23.99 -11.13 21.53
N TRP A 238 24.92 -11.92 21.02
CA TRP A 238 24.89 -13.39 21.18
C TRP A 238 25.03 -13.85 22.65
N LEU A 239 25.85 -13.19 23.45
CA LEU A 239 25.99 -13.46 24.87
C LEU A 239 24.69 -13.16 25.64
N ALA A 240 24.00 -12.07 25.30
CA ALA A 240 22.71 -11.75 25.92
C ALA A 240 21.63 -12.79 25.57
N VAL A 241 21.57 -13.26 24.33
CA VAL A 241 20.65 -14.32 23.90
C VAL A 241 20.97 -15.64 24.62
N ALA A 242 22.24 -16.03 24.70
CA ALA A 242 22.67 -17.27 25.37
C ALA A 242 22.36 -17.25 26.86
N LEU A 243 22.59 -16.13 27.56
CA LEU A 243 22.28 -15.99 28.99
C LEU A 243 20.77 -16.03 29.26
N SER A 244 19.97 -15.39 28.40
CA SER A 244 18.50 -15.44 28.51
C SER A 244 17.96 -16.86 28.30
N ALA A 245 18.50 -17.59 27.33
CA ALA A 245 18.13 -18.98 27.07
C ALA A 245 18.53 -19.91 28.23
N ALA A 246 19.72 -19.72 28.76
CA ALA A 246 20.20 -20.51 29.91
C ALA A 246 19.35 -20.29 31.18
N ALA A 247 18.98 -19.03 31.47
CA ALA A 247 18.10 -18.70 32.59
C ALA A 247 16.70 -19.32 32.42
N THR A 248 16.17 -19.30 31.22
CA THR A 248 14.86 -19.89 30.89
C THR A 248 14.86 -21.38 31.05
N LEU A 249 15.87 -22.08 30.52
CA LEU A 249 16.03 -23.52 30.66
C LEU A 249 16.21 -23.92 32.14
N GLY A 250 17.05 -23.21 32.89
CA GLY A 250 17.26 -23.44 34.31
C GLY A 250 15.96 -23.31 35.11
N THR A 251 15.14 -22.28 34.82
CA THR A 251 13.85 -22.08 35.47
C THR A 251 12.84 -23.17 35.09
N TYR A 252 12.80 -23.57 33.83
CA TYR A 252 11.90 -24.64 33.37
C TYR A 252 12.25 -25.99 34.05
N PHE A 253 13.51 -26.35 34.09
CA PHE A 253 13.93 -27.61 34.74
C PHE A 253 13.70 -27.60 36.24
N SER A 254 13.83 -26.46 36.91
CA SER A 254 13.62 -26.31 38.34
C SER A 254 12.15 -26.31 38.75
N THR A 255 11.30 -25.60 37.99
CA THR A 255 9.89 -25.38 38.38
C THR A 255 8.88 -26.19 37.58
N ARG A 256 9.30 -26.76 36.44
CA ARG A 256 8.45 -27.44 35.44
C ARG A 256 7.25 -26.62 34.99
N SER A 257 7.31 -25.29 35.18
CA SER A 257 6.26 -24.34 34.79
C SER A 257 6.69 -23.54 33.57
N MET A 258 6.01 -23.75 32.47
CA MET A 258 6.25 -23.03 31.22
C MET A 258 5.98 -21.51 31.35
N TRP A 259 4.98 -21.16 32.15
CA TRP A 259 4.61 -19.74 32.37
C TRP A 259 5.69 -19.00 33.17
N LEU A 260 6.27 -19.62 34.19
CA LEU A 260 7.38 -19.03 34.95
C LEU A 260 8.65 -18.91 34.10
N ALA A 261 8.95 -19.90 33.28
CA ALA A 261 10.08 -19.83 32.35
C ALA A 261 9.93 -18.71 31.33
N LEU A 262 8.73 -18.52 30.77
CA LEU A 262 8.41 -17.43 29.83
C LEU A 262 8.57 -16.05 30.50
N LEU A 263 8.07 -15.91 31.72
CA LEU A 263 8.17 -14.66 32.48
C LEU A 263 9.63 -14.29 32.77
N VAL A 264 10.45 -15.28 33.19
CA VAL A 264 11.89 -15.08 33.40
C VAL A 264 12.61 -14.70 32.10
N PHE A 265 12.24 -15.33 30.98
CA PHE A 265 12.79 -14.96 29.67
C PHE A 265 12.52 -13.51 29.34
N LEU A 266 11.27 -13.06 29.46
CA LEU A 266 10.88 -11.68 29.16
C LEU A 266 11.60 -10.67 30.06
N CYS A 267 11.68 -10.96 31.37
CA CYS A 267 12.40 -10.10 32.32
C CYS A 267 13.91 -10.03 32.03
N ALA A 268 14.54 -11.15 31.72
CA ALA A 268 15.96 -11.21 31.40
C ALA A 268 16.28 -10.50 30.07
N ALA A 269 15.48 -10.74 29.04
CA ALA A 269 15.64 -10.07 27.74
C ALA A 269 15.48 -8.54 27.84
N PHE A 270 14.49 -8.09 28.63
CA PHE A 270 14.26 -6.66 28.87
C PHE A 270 15.41 -6.01 29.65
N ALA A 271 15.87 -6.64 30.73
CA ALA A 271 16.96 -6.14 31.56
C ALA A 271 18.28 -6.06 30.78
N LEU A 272 18.60 -7.09 29.99
CA LEU A 272 19.81 -7.14 29.16
C LEU A 272 19.73 -6.14 28.01
N GLY A 273 18.57 -6.01 27.36
CA GLY A 273 18.35 -5.00 26.31
C GLY A 273 18.50 -3.57 26.83
N PHE A 274 17.92 -3.28 27.99
CA PHE A 274 18.06 -1.98 28.64
C PHE A 274 19.50 -1.69 29.09
N GLY A 275 20.19 -2.71 29.62
CA GLY A 275 21.61 -2.62 30.00
C GLY A 275 22.51 -2.29 28.80
N ILE A 276 22.31 -2.94 27.66
CA ILE A 276 23.07 -2.70 26.43
C ILE A 276 22.83 -1.27 25.92
N VAL A 277 21.56 -0.80 25.93
CA VAL A 277 21.23 0.58 25.52
C VAL A 277 21.89 1.61 26.41
N LYS A 278 21.90 1.40 27.72
CA LYS A 278 22.52 2.29 28.70
C LYS A 278 24.05 2.32 28.59
N LEU A 279 24.68 1.19 28.30
CA LEU A 279 26.13 1.11 28.06
C LEU A 279 26.57 1.78 26.75
N ARG A 280 25.66 1.82 25.75
CA ARG A 280 25.92 2.52 24.48
C ARG A 280 25.86 4.06 24.59
N GLY A 281 25.31 4.59 25.70
CA GLY A 281 25.18 6.04 25.96
C GLY A 281 24.12 6.71 25.08
N PRO A 282 23.66 7.92 25.44
CA PRO A 282 22.73 8.65 24.60
C PRO A 282 23.39 8.98 23.27
N ARG A 283 22.68 8.70 22.19
CA ARG A 283 23.04 9.18 20.85
C ARG A 283 22.82 10.70 20.84
N SER A 284 23.89 11.47 21.08
CA SER A 284 23.94 12.92 20.88
C SER A 284 24.10 13.23 19.41
#